data_934cd4319c790e9ba06b39eb0ac7d530
#
_entry.id   934cd4319c790e9ba06b39eb0ac7d530
#
_cell.length_a   1.000
_cell.length_b   1.000
_cell.length_c   1.000
_cell.angle_alpha   90.00
_cell.angle_beta   90.00
_cell.angle_gamma   90.00
#
_symmetry.space_group_name_H-M   'P 1'
#
loop_
_entity.id
_entity.type
_entity.pdbx_description
1 polymer ?
#
loop_
_entity_poly.entity_id
_entity_poly.type
_entity_poly.pdbx_seq_one_letter_code
_entity_poly.pdbx_strand_id
1 'polypeptide(L)'
;MKETFSRSMLIFVLAATWQLTAASFIGCEEKLKPTVITVSKNFPDQESWNSTIVFTDSGVTKGILKAGHAVVFNNQNKTYLGDSVRVDFFDEDGKHTSYITSDSGVVDDQTNDLEAIRNVYAHNDSGTSLWTQRLFWNNKMQKVTSDVFVKIVSPSETIQGVGFQSDRDLRNYTIFNVSGESKAAK
;
A
#
# COMPACT_ATOMS: atom_id res chain seq x y z
N MET A 1 9.49 84.47 22.15
CA MET A 1 8.69 83.57 23.01
C MET A 1 7.78 82.63 22.23
N LYS A 2 7.95 82.46 20.88
CA LYS A 2 7.15 81.58 20.04
C LYS A 2 7.89 80.27 19.62
N GLU A 3 9.19 80.24 19.71
CA GLU A 3 9.97 79.06 19.21
C GLU A 3 10.15 77.98 20.25
N THR A 4 10.13 78.28 21.53
CA THR A 4 10.31 77.27 22.61
C THR A 4 9.08 76.35 22.81
N PHE A 5 7.89 76.86 22.50
CA PHE A 5 6.62 76.16 22.58
C PHE A 5 6.51 75.04 21.52
N SER A 6 7.02 75.31 20.34
CA SER A 6 6.99 74.38 19.21
C SER A 6 7.91 73.15 19.46
N ARG A 7 9.08 73.33 20.04
CA ARG A 7 10.07 72.27 20.31
C ARG A 7 9.60 71.30 21.41
N SER A 8 9.00 71.84 22.48
CA SER A 8 8.42 71.02 23.55
C SER A 8 7.26 70.13 23.04
N MET A 9 6.39 70.68 22.19
CA MET A 9 5.27 69.95 21.65
C MET A 9 5.73 68.82 20.68
N LEU A 10 6.80 69.06 19.93
CA LEU A 10 7.39 68.05 19.04
C LEU A 10 7.99 66.85 19.85
N ILE A 11 8.64 67.14 21.00
CA ILE A 11 9.21 66.14 21.88
C ILE A 11 8.11 65.28 22.54
N PHE A 12 6.99 65.88 22.90
CA PHE A 12 5.86 65.10 23.47
C PHE A 12 5.18 64.23 22.45
N VAL A 13 5.06 64.65 21.20
CA VAL A 13 4.49 63.85 20.09
C VAL A 13 5.41 62.68 19.76
N LEU A 14 6.73 62.90 19.70
CA LEU A 14 7.72 61.80 19.47
C LEU A 14 7.78 60.81 20.65
N ALA A 15 7.67 61.25 21.88
CA ALA A 15 7.62 60.38 23.05
C ALA A 15 6.32 59.51 23.06
N ALA A 16 5.18 60.09 22.72
CA ALA A 16 3.90 59.40 22.66
C ALA A 16 3.85 58.34 21.55
N THR A 17 4.46 58.60 20.37
CA THR A 17 4.56 57.62 19.30
C THR A 17 5.47 56.46 19.64
N TRP A 18 6.55 56.70 20.41
CA TRP A 18 7.44 55.58 20.85
C TRP A 18 6.77 54.67 21.89
N GLN A 19 5.93 55.21 22.75
CA GLN A 19 5.19 54.36 23.71
C GLN A 19 4.09 53.51 23.02
N LEU A 20 3.49 54.02 21.93
CA LEU A 20 2.47 53.28 21.23
C LEU A 20 3.03 52.08 20.43
N THR A 21 4.27 52.20 19.90
CA THR A 21 4.96 51.10 19.21
C THR A 21 5.48 49.99 20.10
N ALA A 22 5.80 50.31 21.39
CA ALA A 22 6.29 49.32 22.35
C ALA A 22 5.18 48.35 22.88
N ALA A 23 3.92 48.76 22.81
CA ALA A 23 2.79 47.91 23.26
C ALA A 23 2.37 46.82 22.29
N SER A 24 2.88 46.83 21.03
CA SER A 24 2.49 45.88 19.99
C SER A 24 3.25 44.57 20.01
N PHE A 25 4.22 44.39 20.93
CA PHE A 25 5.07 43.19 21.03
C PHE A 25 4.70 42.22 22.16
N ILE A 26 3.62 42.48 22.90
CA ILE A 26 3.13 41.50 23.88
C ILE A 26 2.15 40.54 23.18
N GLY A 27 2.66 39.76 22.23
CA GLY A 27 1.99 38.60 21.75
C GLY A 27 2.07 37.51 22.78
N CYS A 28 0.95 37.14 23.43
CA CYS A 28 0.87 35.91 24.22
C CYS A 28 1.09 34.71 23.25
N GLU A 29 2.30 34.18 23.25
CA GLU A 29 2.56 32.85 22.67
C GLU A 29 2.04 31.79 23.68
N GLU A 30 0.79 31.44 23.55
CA GLU A 30 0.22 30.31 24.25
C GLU A 30 0.87 29.05 23.65
N LYS A 31 1.96 28.59 24.29
CA LYS A 31 2.57 27.28 23.95
C LYS A 31 1.53 26.22 24.24
N LEU A 32 0.79 25.82 23.20
CA LEU A 32 0.02 24.59 23.24
C LEU A 32 0.98 23.46 23.60
N LYS A 33 0.93 23.00 24.85
CA LYS A 33 1.64 21.80 25.25
C LYS A 33 1.08 20.67 24.38
N PRO A 34 1.90 19.98 23.58
CA PRO A 34 1.41 18.83 22.85
C PRO A 34 0.85 17.86 23.88
N THR A 35 -0.45 17.64 23.82
CA THR A 35 -1.06 16.55 24.58
C THR A 35 -0.46 15.28 24.00
N VAL A 36 0.41 14.62 24.77
CA VAL A 36 0.90 13.29 24.42
C VAL A 36 -0.32 12.37 24.49
N ILE A 37 -1.00 12.24 23.36
CA ILE A 37 -1.99 11.17 23.20
C ILE A 37 -1.14 9.90 23.23
N THR A 38 -1.27 9.13 24.30
CA THR A 38 -0.72 7.77 24.33
C THR A 38 -1.50 7.00 23.28
N VAL A 39 -0.97 7.00 22.04
CA VAL A 39 -1.57 6.25 20.94
C VAL A 39 -1.55 4.79 21.35
N SER A 40 -2.72 4.22 21.56
CA SER A 40 -2.86 2.78 21.78
C SER A 40 -2.16 2.07 20.63
N LYS A 41 -1.34 1.04 20.95
CA LYS A 41 -0.60 0.24 19.94
C LYS A 41 -1.48 -0.41 18.86
N ASN A 42 -2.78 -0.28 18.97
CA ASN A 42 -3.78 -0.94 18.12
C ASN A 42 -4.42 -0.01 17.07
N PHE A 43 -4.02 1.25 16.97
CA PHE A 43 -4.50 2.12 15.91
C PHE A 43 -3.58 2.02 14.69
N PRO A 44 -4.15 1.99 13.47
CA PRO A 44 -3.36 2.03 12.25
C PRO A 44 -2.64 3.38 12.11
N ASP A 45 -1.47 3.37 11.49
CA ASP A 45 -0.73 4.59 11.17
C ASP A 45 -1.34 5.32 9.96
N GLN A 46 -1.90 4.54 9.03
CA GLN A 46 -2.59 5.05 7.85
C GLN A 46 -3.77 4.14 7.50
N GLU A 47 -4.82 4.77 6.99
CA GLU A 47 -6.00 4.09 6.47
C GLU A 47 -6.45 4.77 5.19
N SER A 48 -6.79 4.00 4.16
CA SER A 48 -7.19 4.53 2.86
C SER A 48 -8.18 3.63 2.15
N TRP A 49 -9.01 4.24 1.30
CA TRP A 49 -10.03 3.55 0.50
C TRP A 49 -9.77 3.72 -0.98
N ASN A 50 -10.11 2.69 -1.76
CA ASN A 50 -9.88 2.64 -3.20
C ASN A 50 -8.43 2.95 -3.59
N SER A 51 -7.50 2.32 -2.87
CA SER A 51 -6.07 2.55 -3.00
C SER A 51 -5.51 1.89 -4.25
N THR A 52 -4.54 2.55 -4.86
CA THR A 52 -3.72 1.98 -5.95
C THR A 52 -2.25 2.16 -5.58
N ILE A 53 -1.51 1.05 -5.55
CA ILE A 53 -0.07 1.01 -5.27
C ILE A 53 0.63 0.49 -6.52
N VAL A 54 1.64 1.21 -7.00
CA VAL A 54 2.41 0.84 -8.19
C VAL A 54 3.80 0.41 -7.75
N PHE A 55 4.18 -0.80 -8.09
CA PHE A 55 5.51 -1.35 -7.85
C PHE A 55 6.35 -1.18 -9.12
N THR A 56 7.50 -0.53 -8.98
CA THR A 56 8.42 -0.28 -10.09
C THR A 56 9.80 -0.83 -9.77
N ASP A 57 10.49 -1.30 -10.80
CA ASP A 57 11.91 -1.63 -10.75
C ASP A 57 12.60 -0.94 -11.93
N SER A 58 13.66 -0.18 -11.61
CA SER A 58 14.45 0.56 -12.62
C SER A 58 13.59 1.44 -13.56
N GLY A 59 12.50 2.00 -13.01
CA GLY A 59 11.57 2.85 -13.76
C GLY A 59 10.50 2.10 -14.59
N VAL A 60 10.54 0.77 -14.60
CA VAL A 60 9.53 -0.07 -15.27
C VAL A 60 8.51 -0.57 -14.25
N THR A 61 7.22 -0.43 -14.55
CA THR A 61 6.15 -0.97 -13.72
C THR A 61 6.19 -2.50 -13.75
N LYS A 62 6.27 -3.11 -12.57
CA LYS A 62 6.29 -4.57 -12.38
C LYS A 62 4.99 -5.10 -11.81
N GLY A 63 4.25 -4.26 -11.09
CA GLY A 63 2.96 -4.63 -10.52
C GLY A 63 2.09 -3.41 -10.22
N ILE A 64 0.78 -3.61 -10.28
CA ILE A 64 -0.22 -2.63 -9.84
C ILE A 64 -1.17 -3.35 -8.89
N LEU A 65 -1.18 -2.94 -7.61
CA LEU A 65 -2.08 -3.45 -6.59
C LEU A 65 -3.22 -2.44 -6.40
N LYS A 66 -4.44 -2.93 -6.40
CA LYS A 66 -5.65 -2.17 -6.07
C LYS A 66 -6.37 -2.86 -4.92
N ALA A 67 -6.82 -2.07 -3.94
CA ALA A 67 -7.62 -2.56 -2.81
C ALA A 67 -8.76 -1.58 -2.51
N GLY A 68 -9.93 -2.10 -2.18
CA GLY A 68 -11.05 -1.28 -1.73
C GLY A 68 -10.75 -0.58 -0.41
N HIS A 69 -10.02 -1.24 0.48
CA HIS A 69 -9.59 -0.73 1.78
C HIS A 69 -8.15 -1.17 2.07
N ALA A 70 -7.32 -0.27 2.58
CA ALA A 70 -5.95 -0.56 2.98
C ALA A 70 -5.64 0.09 4.33
N VAL A 71 -5.02 -0.68 5.23
CA VAL A 71 -4.68 -0.28 6.61
C VAL A 71 -3.23 -0.59 6.89
N VAL A 72 -2.43 0.43 7.20
CA VAL A 72 -0.98 0.32 7.42
C VAL A 72 -0.66 0.33 8.91
N PHE A 73 0.17 -0.63 9.33
CA PHE A 73 0.74 -0.69 10.68
C PHE A 73 2.28 -0.70 10.58
N ASN A 74 2.88 0.49 10.68
CA ASN A 74 4.34 0.67 10.58
C ASN A 74 5.10 -0.14 11.63
N ASN A 75 4.54 -0.27 12.84
CA ASN A 75 5.14 -1.05 13.93
C ASN A 75 5.18 -2.55 13.66
N GLN A 76 4.39 -3.04 12.69
CA GLN A 76 4.34 -4.44 12.25
C GLN A 76 5.01 -4.62 10.88
N ASN A 77 5.34 -3.56 10.17
CA ASN A 77 5.75 -3.55 8.75
C ASN A 77 4.74 -4.32 7.89
N LYS A 78 3.44 -4.06 8.11
CA LYS A 78 2.36 -4.75 7.43
C LYS A 78 1.31 -3.76 6.94
N THR A 79 0.90 -3.99 5.70
CA THR A 79 -0.30 -3.37 5.11
C THR A 79 -1.36 -4.44 4.92
N TYR A 80 -2.50 -4.28 5.59
CA TYR A 80 -3.66 -5.16 5.46
C TYR A 80 -4.59 -4.60 4.38
N LEU A 81 -5.04 -5.48 3.49
CA LEU A 81 -5.87 -5.15 2.34
C LEU A 81 -7.22 -5.84 2.46
N GLY A 82 -8.30 -5.12 2.16
CA GLY A 82 -9.66 -5.61 2.20
C GLY A 82 -10.53 -5.05 1.06
N ASP A 83 -11.80 -5.45 1.09
CA ASP A 83 -12.84 -4.98 0.19
C ASP A 83 -12.48 -5.15 -1.30
N SER A 84 -12.07 -6.37 -1.64
CA SER A 84 -11.56 -6.77 -2.94
C SER A 84 -10.12 -6.28 -3.21
N VAL A 85 -9.25 -7.22 -3.45
CA VAL A 85 -7.85 -6.99 -3.80
C VAL A 85 -7.61 -7.49 -5.21
N ARG A 86 -6.87 -6.71 -6.01
CA ARG A 86 -6.39 -7.11 -7.32
C ARG A 86 -4.93 -6.70 -7.49
N VAL A 87 -4.11 -7.61 -7.98
CA VAL A 87 -2.72 -7.34 -8.37
C VAL A 87 -2.54 -7.73 -9.82
N ASP A 88 -2.18 -6.76 -10.64
CA ASP A 88 -1.80 -6.96 -12.04
C ASP A 88 -0.27 -7.00 -12.15
N PHE A 89 0.29 -7.98 -12.86
CA PHE A 89 1.74 -8.15 -13.07
C PHE A 89 2.14 -7.83 -14.50
N PHE A 90 3.35 -7.30 -14.64
CA PHE A 90 3.90 -6.88 -15.93
C PHE A 90 5.32 -7.44 -16.11
N ASP A 91 5.70 -7.73 -17.35
CA ASP A 91 7.04 -8.17 -17.72
C ASP A 91 8.05 -7.01 -17.77
N GLU A 92 9.25 -7.29 -18.28
CA GLU A 92 10.32 -6.29 -18.39
C GLU A 92 10.04 -5.21 -19.42
N ASP A 93 9.21 -5.51 -20.40
CA ASP A 93 8.77 -4.59 -21.46
C ASP A 93 7.52 -3.79 -21.05
N GLY A 94 7.00 -4.00 -19.82
CA GLY A 94 5.80 -3.34 -19.31
C GLY A 94 4.49 -3.92 -19.88
N LYS A 95 4.54 -5.11 -20.49
CA LYS A 95 3.36 -5.81 -20.98
C LYS A 95 2.71 -6.59 -19.84
N HIS A 96 1.38 -6.51 -19.74
CA HIS A 96 0.61 -7.31 -18.79
C HIS A 96 0.81 -8.81 -19.04
N THR A 97 0.97 -9.59 -17.98
CA THR A 97 1.23 -11.04 -18.06
C THR A 97 0.24 -11.88 -17.28
N SER A 98 -0.18 -11.40 -16.12
CA SER A 98 -1.09 -12.12 -15.23
C SER A 98 -1.73 -11.18 -14.21
N TYR A 99 -2.77 -11.66 -13.54
CA TYR A 99 -3.34 -10.98 -12.38
C TYR A 99 -3.81 -11.97 -11.31
N ILE A 100 -3.90 -11.47 -10.07
CA ILE A 100 -4.46 -12.17 -8.92
C ILE A 100 -5.59 -11.32 -8.36
N THR A 101 -6.71 -11.95 -7.97
CA THR A 101 -7.78 -11.33 -7.19
C THR A 101 -8.04 -12.12 -5.92
N SER A 102 -8.48 -11.46 -4.85
CA SER A 102 -8.88 -12.08 -3.57
C SER A 102 -9.84 -11.17 -2.81
N ASP A 103 -10.46 -11.69 -1.75
CA ASP A 103 -11.28 -10.86 -0.86
C ASP A 103 -10.43 -9.94 -0.01
N SER A 104 -9.26 -10.41 0.43
CA SER A 104 -8.32 -9.67 1.29
C SER A 104 -6.88 -10.10 1.04
N GLY A 105 -5.93 -9.37 1.61
CA GLY A 105 -4.52 -9.70 1.53
C GLY A 105 -3.69 -9.01 2.60
N VAL A 106 -2.43 -9.39 2.69
CA VAL A 106 -1.43 -8.75 3.57
C VAL A 106 -0.16 -8.55 2.76
N VAL A 107 0.37 -7.34 2.79
CA VAL A 107 1.69 -7.01 2.23
C VAL A 107 2.68 -6.90 3.39
N ASP A 108 3.84 -7.50 3.23
CA ASP A 108 5.01 -7.21 4.05
C ASP A 108 5.75 -6.01 3.44
N ASP A 109 5.72 -4.88 4.15
CA ASP A 109 6.24 -3.61 3.63
C ASP A 109 7.78 -3.56 3.56
N GLN A 110 8.48 -4.54 4.19
CA GLN A 110 9.94 -4.65 4.11
C GLN A 110 10.39 -5.48 2.91
N THR A 111 9.68 -6.55 2.60
CA THR A 111 10.07 -7.51 1.55
C THR A 111 9.26 -7.34 0.27
N ASN A 112 8.13 -6.65 0.34
CA ASN A 112 7.09 -6.59 -0.70
C ASN A 112 6.52 -7.99 -1.03
N ASP A 113 6.55 -8.91 -0.07
CA ASP A 113 5.85 -10.17 -0.19
C ASP A 113 4.35 -9.94 0.03
N LEU A 114 3.51 -10.67 -0.69
CA LEU A 114 2.05 -10.56 -0.61
C LEU A 114 1.43 -11.91 -0.28
N GLU A 115 0.48 -11.90 0.64
CA GLU A 115 -0.45 -13.01 0.89
C GLU A 115 -1.85 -12.61 0.42
N ALA A 116 -2.42 -13.34 -0.54
CA ALA A 116 -3.79 -13.21 -1.00
C ALA A 116 -4.67 -14.24 -0.27
N ILE A 117 -5.81 -13.82 0.28
CA ILE A 117 -6.60 -14.58 1.24
C ILE A 117 -8.07 -14.56 0.84
N ARG A 118 -8.68 -15.74 0.83
CA ARG A 118 -10.08 -16.06 0.49
C ARG A 118 -10.44 -15.75 -0.96
N ASN A 119 -11.12 -16.69 -1.57
CA ASN A 119 -11.62 -16.62 -2.95
C ASN A 119 -10.54 -16.17 -3.94
N VAL A 120 -9.33 -16.71 -3.76
CA VAL A 120 -8.19 -16.33 -4.60
C VAL A 120 -8.36 -16.91 -5.99
N TYR A 121 -8.30 -16.04 -6.97
CA TYR A 121 -8.28 -16.38 -8.38
C TYR A 121 -7.08 -15.72 -9.05
N ALA A 122 -6.27 -16.52 -9.75
CA ALA A 122 -5.17 -16.01 -10.56
C ALA A 122 -5.37 -16.44 -12.01
N HIS A 123 -5.00 -15.56 -12.94
CA HIS A 123 -5.13 -15.79 -14.38
C HIS A 123 -3.94 -15.18 -15.13
N ASN A 124 -3.44 -15.92 -16.12
CA ASN A 124 -2.43 -15.39 -17.01
C ASN A 124 -2.99 -15.17 -18.43
N ASP A 125 -2.33 -14.30 -19.19
CA ASP A 125 -2.74 -13.96 -20.56
C ASP A 125 -2.62 -15.12 -21.57
N SER A 126 -2.01 -16.25 -21.16
CA SER A 126 -1.92 -17.49 -21.95
C SER A 126 -3.11 -18.43 -21.73
N GLY A 127 -4.07 -18.06 -20.88
CA GLY A 127 -5.30 -18.81 -20.63
C GLY A 127 -5.23 -19.81 -19.48
N THR A 128 -4.19 -19.78 -18.63
CA THR A 128 -4.12 -20.57 -17.42
C THR A 128 -4.82 -19.84 -16.27
N SER A 129 -5.69 -20.53 -15.56
CA SER A 129 -6.43 -20.03 -14.40
C SER A 129 -6.18 -20.91 -13.19
N LEU A 130 -6.08 -20.30 -12.00
CA LEU A 130 -5.89 -20.96 -10.71
C LEU A 130 -6.94 -20.47 -9.73
N TRP A 131 -7.50 -21.39 -8.94
CA TRP A 131 -8.42 -21.12 -7.82
C TRP A 131 -7.85 -21.74 -6.55
N THR A 132 -7.84 -20.97 -5.46
CA THR A 132 -7.41 -21.41 -4.15
C THR A 132 -8.00 -20.54 -3.04
N GLN A 133 -7.74 -20.85 -1.77
CA GLN A 133 -8.14 -20.03 -0.63
C GLN A 133 -7.00 -19.17 -0.11
N ARG A 134 -5.75 -19.48 -0.48
CA ARG A 134 -4.57 -18.75 -0.04
C ARG A 134 -3.45 -18.86 -1.06
N LEU A 135 -2.81 -17.74 -1.36
CA LEU A 135 -1.71 -17.66 -2.31
C LEU A 135 -0.65 -16.68 -1.79
N PHE A 136 0.60 -17.11 -1.81
CA PHE A 136 1.74 -16.30 -1.39
C PHE A 136 2.57 -15.90 -2.62
N TRP A 137 2.87 -14.64 -2.73
CA TRP A 137 3.88 -14.09 -3.61
C TRP A 137 5.15 -13.80 -2.82
N ASN A 138 6.27 -14.41 -3.20
CA ASN A 138 7.59 -14.07 -2.69
C ASN A 138 8.32 -13.18 -3.69
N ASN A 139 8.50 -11.91 -3.32
CA ASN A 139 9.07 -10.90 -4.21
C ASN A 139 10.55 -11.16 -4.52
N LYS A 140 11.34 -11.64 -3.55
CA LYS A 140 12.77 -11.94 -3.76
C LYS A 140 12.99 -13.14 -4.69
N MET A 141 12.19 -14.18 -4.54
CA MET A 141 12.30 -15.40 -5.35
C MET A 141 11.50 -15.33 -6.65
N GLN A 142 10.64 -14.32 -6.81
CA GLN A 142 9.71 -14.19 -7.93
C GLN A 142 8.85 -15.45 -8.12
N LYS A 143 8.35 -15.99 -7.00
CA LYS A 143 7.57 -17.23 -6.94
C LYS A 143 6.21 -17.02 -6.30
N VAL A 144 5.23 -17.70 -6.87
CA VAL A 144 3.88 -17.84 -6.31
C VAL A 144 3.75 -19.22 -5.71
N THR A 145 3.27 -19.33 -4.46
CA THR A 145 3.11 -20.60 -3.76
C THR A 145 1.77 -20.68 -3.06
N SER A 146 1.28 -21.91 -2.81
CA SER A 146 0.14 -22.20 -1.96
C SER A 146 0.39 -23.48 -1.20
N ASP A 147 -0.01 -23.55 0.07
CA ASP A 147 0.08 -24.72 0.93
C ASP A 147 -1.28 -25.41 1.13
N VAL A 148 -2.34 -24.86 0.52
CA VAL A 148 -3.70 -25.39 0.59
C VAL A 148 -4.13 -25.98 -0.76
N PHE A 149 -5.39 -26.41 -0.85
CA PHE A 149 -5.96 -26.95 -2.07
C PHE A 149 -5.94 -25.89 -3.20
N VAL A 150 -5.51 -26.34 -4.38
CA VAL A 150 -5.52 -25.56 -5.63
C VAL A 150 -6.20 -26.35 -6.74
N LYS A 151 -6.86 -25.63 -7.64
CA LYS A 151 -7.33 -26.12 -8.93
C LYS A 151 -6.76 -25.24 -10.02
N ILE A 152 -6.09 -25.86 -10.99
CA ILE A 152 -5.57 -25.18 -12.18
C ILE A 152 -6.31 -25.69 -13.42
N VAL A 153 -6.66 -24.77 -14.28
CA VAL A 153 -7.20 -25.04 -15.61
C VAL A 153 -6.32 -24.30 -16.62
N SER A 154 -5.72 -25.05 -17.51
CA SER A 154 -4.95 -24.55 -18.64
C SER A 154 -5.61 -24.98 -19.97
N PRO A 155 -5.19 -24.46 -21.12
CA PRO A 155 -5.70 -24.91 -22.42
C PRO A 155 -5.49 -26.41 -22.69
N SER A 156 -4.53 -27.06 -22.02
CA SER A 156 -4.18 -28.45 -22.25
C SER A 156 -4.68 -29.43 -21.17
N GLU A 157 -4.96 -28.94 -19.96
CA GLU A 157 -5.26 -29.83 -18.82
C GLU A 157 -5.97 -29.11 -17.68
N THR A 158 -6.61 -29.90 -16.84
CA THR A 158 -7.09 -29.48 -15.53
C THR A 158 -6.44 -30.34 -14.48
N ILE A 159 -5.74 -29.74 -13.50
CA ILE A 159 -5.09 -30.43 -12.39
C ILE A 159 -5.57 -29.81 -11.07
N GLN A 160 -5.73 -30.66 -10.06
CA GLN A 160 -6.05 -30.21 -8.71
C GLN A 160 -5.28 -31.02 -7.66
N GLY A 161 -5.00 -30.39 -6.51
CA GLY A 161 -4.26 -31.03 -5.44
C GLY A 161 -3.98 -30.08 -4.29
N VAL A 162 -3.06 -30.45 -3.41
CA VAL A 162 -2.62 -29.63 -2.26
C VAL A 162 -1.14 -29.30 -2.41
N GLY A 163 -0.81 -28.05 -2.20
CA GLY A 163 0.55 -27.54 -2.38
C GLY A 163 0.86 -27.19 -3.84
N PHE A 164 1.28 -25.96 -4.04
CA PHE A 164 1.49 -25.38 -5.37
C PHE A 164 2.70 -24.44 -5.37
N GLN A 165 3.44 -24.43 -6.46
CA GLN A 165 4.47 -23.46 -6.75
C GLN A 165 4.51 -23.13 -8.24
N SER A 166 4.73 -21.85 -8.57
CA SER A 166 4.87 -21.38 -9.95
C SER A 166 5.79 -20.16 -10.04
N ASP A 167 6.16 -19.78 -11.27
CA ASP A 167 6.56 -18.42 -11.58
C ASP A 167 5.34 -17.47 -11.52
N ARG A 168 5.59 -16.15 -11.56
CA ARG A 168 4.53 -15.14 -11.50
C ARG A 168 3.55 -15.22 -12.69
N ASP A 169 4.02 -15.73 -13.82
CA ASP A 169 3.25 -15.81 -15.06
C ASP A 169 2.41 -17.10 -15.15
N LEU A 170 2.43 -17.96 -14.11
CA LEU A 170 1.73 -19.24 -14.05
C LEU A 170 2.02 -20.17 -15.25
N ARG A 171 3.20 -20.05 -15.87
CA ARG A 171 3.60 -20.86 -17.04
C ARG A 171 4.27 -22.16 -16.62
N ASN A 172 5.10 -22.09 -15.58
CA ASN A 172 5.86 -23.23 -15.06
C ASN A 172 5.38 -23.50 -13.65
N TYR A 173 4.47 -24.43 -13.47
CA TYR A 173 3.89 -24.75 -12.18
C TYR A 173 4.07 -26.20 -11.79
N THR A 174 4.05 -26.46 -10.49
CA THR A 174 4.08 -27.78 -9.87
C THR A 174 3.00 -27.88 -8.80
N ILE A 175 2.21 -28.93 -8.80
CA ILE A 175 1.31 -29.32 -7.72
C ILE A 175 1.93 -30.52 -7.01
N PHE A 176 2.11 -30.43 -5.69
CA PHE A 176 2.87 -31.45 -4.95
C PHE A 176 2.06 -32.71 -4.65
N ASN A 177 0.80 -32.57 -4.24
CA ASN A 177 -0.08 -33.70 -3.88
C ASN A 177 -1.29 -33.67 -4.81
N VAL A 178 -1.13 -34.19 -6.01
CA VAL A 178 -2.18 -34.25 -7.02
C VAL A 178 -3.29 -35.19 -6.57
N SER A 179 -4.55 -34.71 -6.60
CA SER A 179 -5.74 -35.48 -6.26
C SER A 179 -6.67 -35.72 -7.46
N GLY A 180 -6.44 -35.04 -8.55
CA GLY A 180 -7.19 -35.20 -9.80
C GLY A 180 -6.50 -34.53 -10.98
N GLU A 181 -6.55 -35.19 -12.13
CA GLU A 181 -6.04 -34.70 -13.41
C GLU A 181 -7.02 -35.06 -14.53
N SER A 182 -7.25 -34.14 -15.46
CA SER A 182 -8.00 -34.37 -16.68
C SER A 182 -7.34 -33.60 -17.83
N LYS A 183 -7.07 -34.27 -18.93
CA LYS A 183 -6.55 -33.64 -20.13
C LYS A 183 -7.70 -33.06 -20.95
N ALA A 184 -7.48 -31.91 -21.59
CA ALA A 184 -8.43 -31.35 -22.53
C ALA A 184 -8.58 -32.34 -23.71
N ALA A 185 -9.83 -32.63 -24.10
CA ALA A 185 -10.08 -33.36 -25.34
C ALA A 185 -9.54 -32.53 -26.51
N LYS A 186 -8.77 -33.20 -27.41
CA LYS A 186 -8.30 -32.57 -28.65
C LYS A 186 -9.44 -32.40 -29.62
#